data_f1b3c817b0d0fd2884a5afe3ab572d4e
#
_entry.id   f1b3c817b0d0fd2884a5afe3ab572d4e
#
_cell.length_a   1.000
_cell.length_b   1.000
_cell.length_c   1.000
_cell.angle_alpha   90.00
_cell.angle_beta   90.00
_cell.angle_gamma   90.00
#
_symmetry.space_group_name_H-M   'P 1'
#
loop_
_entity.id
_entity.type
_entity.pdbx_description
1 polymer ?
#
loop_
_entity_poly.entity_id
_entity_poly.type
_entity_poly.pdbx_seq_one_letter_code
_entity_poly.pdbx_strand_id
1 'polypeptide(L)'
;MAQKDISEKLLEAYDDVFADIVNVLLFDGREILKADELVDQAPRSAYKADGKLREIERDVAKRWCRQNIRIACIGLENQTRPDPDMPLRVIGYDGAEYRNQLNGPDRYPVVTLVLYFGHDKHWDKPKNLLGCLDVPEEFKPYVKDYEINLFEIAYLTEEQVNLFKSDFGIVADFFVQKQRNGDYEPSRKEIQHVQEMLQLLSIMTGDHRFEEACTKESEGGPKNMCEVLDRVEKQGIAKGMAEGMAKGMAKGMTKGEMLKAKEVALNLNKMGLSSEMIAQAVEVSVETV
;
A
#
# COMPACT_ATOMS: atom_id res chain seq x y z
N MET A 1 -9.99 23.48 4.85
CA MET A 1 -9.90 22.04 4.52
C MET A 1 -9.87 21.97 3.00
N ALA A 2 -8.69 21.83 2.42
CA ALA A 2 -8.52 21.68 0.98
C ALA A 2 -8.93 20.25 0.62
N GLN A 3 -9.91 20.12 -0.26
CA GLN A 3 -10.26 18.90 -0.96
C GLN A 3 -9.00 18.35 -1.62
N LYS A 4 -8.49 17.22 -1.14
CA LYS A 4 -7.61 16.34 -1.92
C LYS A 4 -8.50 15.64 -2.95
N ASP A 5 -8.83 16.38 -3.99
CA ASP A 5 -9.48 15.88 -5.18
C ASP A 5 -8.38 15.50 -6.18
N ILE A 6 -7.65 14.46 -5.86
CA ILE A 6 -6.89 13.72 -6.84
C ILE A 6 -7.27 12.27 -6.54
N SER A 7 -8.18 11.72 -7.30
CA SER A 7 -8.36 10.28 -7.39
C SER A 7 -7.07 9.74 -8.04
N GLU A 8 -6.08 9.44 -7.20
CA GLU A 8 -4.88 8.76 -7.65
C GLU A 8 -5.34 7.43 -8.24
N LYS A 9 -5.11 7.25 -9.52
CA LYS A 9 -5.51 6.04 -10.23
C LYS A 9 -4.65 4.90 -9.71
N LEU A 10 -5.25 3.86 -9.17
CA LEU A 10 -4.53 2.67 -8.74
C LEU A 10 -3.97 1.93 -9.97
N LEU A 11 -2.85 1.21 -9.81
CA LEU A 11 -2.26 0.40 -10.89
C LEU A 11 -3.30 -0.56 -11.48
N GLU A 12 -4.08 -1.20 -10.65
CA GLU A 12 -5.11 -2.17 -11.04
C GLU A 12 -6.33 -1.52 -11.74
N ALA A 13 -6.41 -0.19 -11.76
CA ALA A 13 -7.46 0.51 -12.51
C ALA A 13 -7.14 0.63 -14.01
N TYR A 14 -5.92 0.32 -14.45
CA TYR A 14 -5.59 0.20 -15.86
C TYR A 14 -6.17 -1.08 -16.46
N ASP A 15 -6.79 -0.99 -17.64
CA ASP A 15 -7.53 -2.11 -18.22
C ASP A 15 -6.64 -3.30 -18.58
N ASP A 16 -5.42 -3.04 -19.04
CA ASP A 16 -4.42 -4.06 -19.34
C ASP A 16 -3.95 -4.77 -18.07
N VAL A 17 -3.69 -4.04 -17.00
CA VAL A 17 -3.29 -4.58 -15.71
C VAL A 17 -4.44 -5.36 -15.07
N PHE A 18 -5.65 -4.80 -15.07
CA PHE A 18 -6.83 -5.47 -14.53
C PHE A 18 -7.12 -6.79 -15.26
N ALA A 19 -7.13 -6.77 -16.59
CA ALA A 19 -7.34 -7.97 -17.41
C ALA A 19 -6.28 -9.03 -17.14
N ASP A 20 -5.01 -8.64 -17.01
CA ASP A 20 -3.90 -9.53 -16.73
C ASP A 20 -4.05 -10.20 -15.35
N ILE A 21 -4.35 -9.44 -14.30
CA ILE A 21 -4.60 -9.97 -12.95
C ILE A 21 -5.69 -11.04 -13.00
N VAL A 22 -6.83 -10.72 -13.59
CA VAL A 22 -7.97 -11.63 -13.67
C VAL A 22 -7.65 -12.87 -14.50
N ASN A 23 -6.99 -12.69 -15.65
CA ASN A 23 -6.60 -13.81 -16.51
C ASN A 23 -5.62 -14.75 -15.83
N VAL A 24 -4.65 -14.24 -15.08
CA VAL A 24 -3.68 -15.08 -14.38
C VAL A 24 -4.35 -15.77 -13.19
N LEU A 25 -5.05 -15.02 -12.33
CA LEU A 25 -5.53 -15.56 -11.07
C LEU A 25 -6.77 -16.47 -11.19
N LEU A 26 -7.69 -16.17 -12.13
CA LEU A 26 -8.89 -16.99 -12.33
C LEU A 26 -8.78 -17.99 -13.48
N PHE A 27 -7.92 -17.72 -14.45
CA PHE A 27 -7.90 -18.48 -15.70
C PHE A 27 -6.53 -19.06 -16.06
N ASP A 28 -5.58 -19.13 -15.10
CA ASP A 28 -4.24 -19.68 -15.27
C ASP A 28 -3.49 -19.08 -16.48
N GLY A 29 -3.58 -17.77 -16.67
CA GLY A 29 -2.95 -17.02 -17.74
C GLY A 29 -3.62 -17.14 -19.11
N ARG A 30 -4.77 -17.83 -19.18
CA ARG A 30 -5.57 -17.85 -20.42
C ARG A 30 -6.19 -16.47 -20.64
N GLU A 31 -6.03 -15.93 -21.82
CA GLU A 31 -6.48 -14.60 -22.22
C GLU A 31 -8.02 -14.59 -22.47
N ILE A 32 -8.80 -14.67 -21.39
CA ILE A 32 -10.27 -14.70 -21.41
C ILE A 32 -10.82 -13.27 -21.45
N LEU A 33 -10.28 -12.37 -20.60
CA LEU A 33 -10.59 -10.96 -20.60
C LEU A 33 -9.61 -10.20 -21.49
N LYS A 34 -10.13 -9.26 -22.30
CA LYS A 34 -9.31 -8.31 -23.04
C LYS A 34 -9.51 -6.92 -22.47
N ALA A 35 -8.46 -6.10 -22.50
CA ALA A 35 -8.48 -4.74 -21.98
C ALA A 35 -9.57 -3.88 -22.65
N ASP A 36 -9.76 -4.02 -23.96
CA ASP A 36 -10.75 -3.28 -24.74
C ASP A 36 -12.21 -3.74 -24.51
N GLU A 37 -12.41 -4.83 -23.77
CA GLU A 37 -13.72 -5.33 -23.36
C GLU A 37 -14.13 -4.85 -21.95
N LEU A 38 -13.26 -4.07 -21.27
CA LEU A 38 -13.48 -3.59 -19.91
C LEU A 38 -14.07 -2.17 -19.92
N VAL A 39 -14.97 -1.93 -18.97
CA VAL A 39 -15.58 -0.61 -18.74
C VAL A 39 -15.54 -0.31 -17.25
N ASP A 40 -15.05 0.84 -16.87
CA ASP A 40 -15.00 1.27 -15.48
C ASP A 40 -16.39 1.22 -14.84
N GLN A 41 -16.43 0.66 -13.66
CA GLN A 41 -17.58 0.64 -12.76
C GLN A 41 -17.27 1.52 -11.56
N ALA A 42 -18.23 2.33 -11.12
CA ALA A 42 -18.08 3.04 -9.86
C ALA A 42 -17.85 2.03 -8.74
N PRO A 43 -16.74 2.08 -8.01
CA PRO A 43 -16.43 1.10 -6.97
C PRO A 43 -17.33 1.26 -5.74
N ARG A 44 -18.08 2.36 -5.66
CA ARG A 44 -18.91 2.75 -4.52
C ARG A 44 -20.33 2.19 -4.64
N SER A 45 -20.77 1.58 -3.56
CA SER A 45 -22.17 1.21 -3.35
C SER A 45 -22.66 1.85 -2.06
N ALA A 46 -23.84 2.49 -2.10
CA ALA A 46 -24.42 3.13 -0.93
C ALA A 46 -25.55 2.29 -0.35
N TYR A 47 -25.60 2.15 0.97
CA TYR A 47 -26.71 1.55 1.68
C TYR A 47 -27.16 2.40 2.87
N LYS A 48 -28.41 2.31 3.26
CA LYS A 48 -28.96 3.04 4.40
C LYS A 48 -29.02 2.14 5.62
N ALA A 49 -28.26 2.50 6.67
CA ALA A 49 -28.30 1.85 7.96
C ALA A 49 -28.43 2.90 9.07
N ASP A 50 -29.22 2.63 10.09
CA ASP A 50 -29.46 3.52 11.25
C ASP A 50 -29.87 4.95 10.84
N GLY A 51 -30.66 5.08 9.77
CA GLY A 51 -31.09 6.37 9.24
C GLY A 51 -30.01 7.17 8.50
N LYS A 52 -28.78 6.64 8.39
CA LYS A 52 -27.64 7.27 7.72
C LYS A 52 -27.30 6.53 6.43
N LEU A 53 -26.92 7.27 5.40
CA LEU A 53 -26.31 6.72 4.20
C LEU A 53 -24.88 6.29 4.56
N ARG A 54 -24.57 5.01 4.31
CA ARG A 54 -23.22 4.45 4.42
C ARG A 54 -22.77 4.02 3.04
N GLU A 55 -21.50 4.27 2.75
CA GLU A 55 -20.86 3.83 1.50
C GLU A 55 -20.02 2.59 1.78
N ILE A 56 -20.10 1.65 0.85
CA ILE A 56 -19.20 0.49 0.77
C ILE A 56 -18.41 0.68 -0.51
N GLU A 57 -17.11 0.61 -0.43
CA GLU A 57 -16.22 0.87 -1.56
C GLU A 57 -15.26 -0.31 -1.72
N ARG A 58 -15.11 -0.79 -2.96
CA ARG A 58 -14.02 -1.67 -3.40
C ARG A 58 -12.88 -0.80 -3.91
N ASP A 59 -11.66 -1.35 -3.93
CA ASP A 59 -10.53 -0.61 -4.49
C ASP A 59 -10.70 -0.38 -5.99
N VAL A 60 -11.03 -1.41 -6.75
CA VAL A 60 -11.31 -1.31 -8.19
C VAL A 60 -12.50 -2.19 -8.57
N ALA A 61 -13.32 -1.72 -9.51
CA ALA A 61 -14.38 -2.51 -10.11
C ALA A 61 -14.51 -2.22 -11.61
N LYS A 62 -14.66 -3.26 -12.43
CA LYS A 62 -14.90 -3.14 -13.88
C LYS A 62 -15.99 -4.07 -14.34
N ARG A 63 -16.70 -3.62 -15.38
CA ARG A 63 -17.64 -4.47 -16.12
C ARG A 63 -16.92 -5.06 -17.31
N TRP A 64 -17.03 -6.35 -17.46
CA TRP A 64 -16.63 -7.04 -18.67
C TRP A 64 -17.78 -7.08 -19.65
N CYS A 65 -17.59 -6.45 -20.80
CA CYS A 65 -18.60 -6.29 -21.85
C CYS A 65 -18.08 -6.84 -23.17
N ARG A 66 -18.87 -7.64 -23.87
CA ARG A 66 -18.54 -8.10 -25.22
C ARG A 66 -19.71 -7.77 -26.15
N GLN A 67 -19.46 -7.04 -27.24
CA GLN A 67 -20.50 -6.62 -28.20
C GLN A 67 -21.72 -5.94 -27.52
N ASN A 68 -21.46 -5.05 -26.56
CA ASN A 68 -22.48 -4.35 -25.73
C ASN A 68 -23.29 -5.24 -24.78
N ILE A 69 -22.94 -6.52 -24.64
CA ILE A 69 -23.55 -7.43 -23.66
C ILE A 69 -22.68 -7.44 -22.41
N ARG A 70 -23.24 -7.18 -21.26
CA ARG A 70 -22.56 -7.30 -19.94
C ARG A 70 -22.41 -8.77 -19.61
N ILE A 71 -21.14 -9.23 -19.44
CA ILE A 71 -20.85 -10.63 -19.11
C ILE A 71 -20.62 -10.79 -17.61
N ALA A 72 -19.89 -9.87 -16.98
CA ALA A 72 -19.64 -9.91 -15.54
C ALA A 72 -19.35 -8.51 -14.99
N CYS A 73 -19.49 -8.35 -13.67
CA CYS A 73 -18.85 -7.30 -12.90
C CYS A 73 -17.74 -7.93 -12.05
N ILE A 74 -16.54 -7.42 -12.14
CA ILE A 74 -15.37 -7.95 -11.43
C ILE A 74 -14.80 -6.85 -10.56
N GLY A 75 -14.53 -7.16 -9.28
CA GLY A 75 -13.93 -6.25 -8.33
C GLY A 75 -12.62 -6.79 -7.77
N LEU A 76 -11.70 -5.89 -7.41
CA LEU A 76 -10.49 -6.19 -6.69
C LEU A 76 -10.54 -5.51 -5.31
N GLU A 77 -10.01 -6.19 -4.30
CA GLU A 77 -9.91 -5.73 -2.93
C GLU A 77 -8.50 -6.07 -2.41
N ASN A 78 -7.69 -5.05 -2.12
CA ASN A 78 -6.31 -5.21 -1.69
C ASN A 78 -6.21 -5.30 -0.17
N GLN A 79 -5.46 -6.26 0.35
CA GLN A 79 -5.27 -6.48 1.78
C GLN A 79 -3.80 -6.69 2.12
N THR A 80 -3.29 -5.96 3.11
CA THR A 80 -1.95 -6.17 3.68
C THR A 80 -1.97 -7.02 4.94
N ARG A 81 -3.13 -7.14 5.58
CA ARG A 81 -3.35 -7.95 6.79
C ARG A 81 -4.64 -8.75 6.66
N PRO A 82 -4.69 -9.97 7.21
CA PRO A 82 -5.91 -10.75 7.22
C PRO A 82 -7.03 -10.04 8.00
N ASP A 83 -8.18 -9.85 7.33
CA ASP A 83 -9.38 -9.25 7.90
C ASP A 83 -10.38 -10.35 8.26
N PRO A 84 -10.80 -10.51 9.53
CA PRO A 84 -11.75 -11.55 9.94
C PRO A 84 -13.14 -11.35 9.34
N ASP A 85 -13.49 -10.12 8.94
CA ASP A 85 -14.80 -9.76 8.39
C ASP A 85 -14.82 -9.69 6.86
N MET A 86 -13.74 -10.12 6.20
CA MET A 86 -13.63 -10.05 4.73
C MET A 86 -14.79 -10.74 4.00
N PRO A 87 -15.27 -11.93 4.38
CA PRO A 87 -16.44 -12.54 3.76
C PRO A 87 -17.71 -11.68 3.87
N LEU A 88 -17.92 -10.99 5.00
CA LEU A 88 -19.05 -10.08 5.19
C LEU A 88 -18.92 -8.82 4.30
N ARG A 89 -17.71 -8.32 4.11
CA ARG A 89 -17.44 -7.19 3.21
C ARG A 89 -17.71 -7.57 1.77
N VAL A 90 -17.15 -8.69 1.32
CA VAL A 90 -17.30 -9.16 -0.07
C VAL A 90 -18.76 -9.46 -0.41
N ILE A 91 -19.51 -10.17 0.44
CA ILE A 91 -20.94 -10.41 0.21
C ILE A 91 -21.74 -9.10 0.17
N GLY A 92 -21.32 -8.09 0.95
CA GLY A 92 -21.88 -6.75 0.93
C GLY A 92 -21.70 -6.06 -0.42
N TYR A 93 -20.48 -6.10 -0.98
CA TYR A 93 -20.13 -5.54 -2.29
C TYR A 93 -20.92 -6.24 -3.42
N ASP A 94 -20.88 -7.57 -3.44
CA ASP A 94 -21.52 -8.37 -4.47
C ASP A 94 -23.04 -8.25 -4.40
N GLY A 95 -23.60 -8.25 -3.20
CA GLY A 95 -25.03 -8.04 -2.95
C GLY A 95 -25.51 -6.66 -3.40
N ALA A 96 -24.70 -5.61 -3.20
CA ALA A 96 -25.04 -4.27 -3.68
C ALA A 96 -25.07 -4.22 -5.22
N GLU A 97 -24.09 -4.84 -5.90
CA GLU A 97 -24.07 -4.89 -7.37
C GLU A 97 -25.23 -5.75 -7.93
N TYR A 98 -25.55 -6.91 -7.31
CA TYR A 98 -26.74 -7.67 -7.69
C TYR A 98 -28.03 -6.87 -7.50
N ARG A 99 -28.12 -6.05 -6.45
CA ARG A 99 -29.27 -5.16 -6.24
C ARG A 99 -29.36 -4.09 -7.32
N ASN A 100 -28.25 -3.52 -7.76
CA ASN A 100 -28.22 -2.53 -8.85
C ASN A 100 -28.78 -3.10 -10.15
N GLN A 101 -28.59 -4.39 -10.40
CA GLN A 101 -29.11 -5.06 -11.59
C GLN A 101 -30.66 -5.16 -11.59
N LEU A 102 -31.32 -5.01 -10.43
CA LEU A 102 -32.80 -5.04 -10.36
C LEU A 102 -33.44 -3.85 -11.08
N ASN A 103 -32.69 -2.77 -11.29
CA ASN A 103 -33.16 -1.57 -11.98
C ASN A 103 -33.05 -1.66 -13.50
N GLY A 104 -32.53 -2.76 -14.06
CA GLY A 104 -32.32 -2.98 -15.50
C GLY A 104 -32.74 -4.38 -15.95
N PRO A 105 -32.70 -4.66 -17.25
CA PRO A 105 -33.05 -5.96 -17.79
C PRO A 105 -31.95 -7.02 -17.63
N ASP A 106 -30.70 -6.58 -17.52
CA ASP A 106 -29.54 -7.47 -17.55
C ASP A 106 -29.34 -8.17 -16.20
N ARG A 107 -28.88 -9.43 -16.27
CA ARG A 107 -28.45 -10.22 -15.12
C ARG A 107 -27.10 -10.85 -15.46
N TYR A 108 -26.08 -10.55 -14.67
CA TYR A 108 -24.71 -11.02 -14.87
C TYR A 108 -24.04 -11.36 -13.54
N PRO A 109 -23.07 -12.28 -13.53
CA PRO A 109 -22.35 -12.65 -12.33
C PRO A 109 -21.51 -11.47 -11.80
N VAL A 110 -21.35 -11.44 -10.49
CA VAL A 110 -20.46 -10.54 -9.79
C VAL A 110 -19.36 -11.39 -9.16
N VAL A 111 -18.10 -11.00 -9.36
CA VAL A 111 -16.93 -11.72 -8.87
C VAL A 111 -16.00 -10.73 -8.20
N THR A 112 -15.71 -10.92 -6.92
CA THR A 112 -14.71 -10.12 -6.19
C THR A 112 -13.49 -10.98 -5.89
N LEU A 113 -12.30 -10.50 -6.27
CA LEU A 113 -11.01 -11.08 -5.91
C LEU A 113 -10.44 -10.31 -4.74
N VAL A 114 -9.99 -11.02 -3.73
CA VAL A 114 -9.25 -10.47 -2.58
C VAL A 114 -7.77 -10.75 -2.80
N LEU A 115 -6.97 -9.71 -2.99
CA LEU A 115 -5.54 -9.77 -3.22
C LEU A 115 -4.82 -9.51 -1.90
N TYR A 116 -4.22 -10.54 -1.33
CA TYR A 116 -3.49 -10.46 -0.06
C TYR A 116 -1.99 -10.34 -0.29
N PHE A 117 -1.41 -9.20 0.10
CA PHE A 117 0.01 -8.87 -0.07
C PHE A 117 0.87 -9.15 1.17
N GLY A 118 0.29 -9.65 2.26
CA GLY A 118 1.06 -10.02 3.44
C GLY A 118 2.06 -11.13 3.12
N HIS A 119 3.33 -10.92 3.48
CA HIS A 119 4.42 -11.84 3.17
C HIS A 119 5.02 -12.51 4.41
N ASP A 120 4.64 -12.07 5.62
CA ASP A 120 5.14 -12.64 6.88
C ASP A 120 4.41 -13.95 7.26
N LYS A 121 3.14 -14.07 6.89
CA LYS A 121 2.29 -15.23 7.17
C LYS A 121 1.18 -15.39 6.15
N HIS A 122 0.70 -16.62 6.00
CA HIS A 122 -0.50 -16.92 5.24
C HIS A 122 -1.76 -16.28 5.84
N TRP A 123 -2.80 -16.18 5.03
CA TRP A 123 -4.11 -15.76 5.51
C TRP A 123 -4.66 -16.74 6.57
N ASP A 124 -4.86 -16.26 7.79
CA ASP A 124 -5.26 -17.03 8.97
C ASP A 124 -6.68 -16.70 9.47
N LYS A 125 -7.47 -15.99 8.68
CA LYS A 125 -8.84 -15.57 9.01
C LYS A 125 -9.86 -16.34 8.18
N PRO A 126 -11.17 -16.31 8.55
CA PRO A 126 -12.22 -16.97 7.77
C PRO A 126 -12.16 -16.58 6.30
N LYS A 127 -12.36 -17.58 5.43
CA LYS A 127 -12.47 -17.42 3.96
C LYS A 127 -13.89 -17.54 3.47
N ASN A 128 -14.83 -17.80 4.38
CA ASN A 128 -16.25 -18.01 4.05
C ASN A 128 -17.16 -17.41 5.14
N LEU A 129 -18.39 -17.17 4.78
CA LEU A 129 -19.40 -16.52 5.63
C LEU A 129 -19.65 -17.30 6.93
N LEU A 130 -19.80 -18.62 6.84
CA LEU A 130 -20.03 -19.46 8.02
C LEU A 130 -18.90 -19.39 9.04
N GLY A 131 -17.68 -19.18 8.59
CA GLY A 131 -16.53 -18.99 9.46
C GLY A 131 -16.52 -17.67 10.23
N CYS A 132 -17.27 -16.67 9.76
CA CYS A 132 -17.42 -15.36 10.42
C CYS A 132 -18.58 -15.32 11.42
N LEU A 133 -19.47 -16.32 11.39
CA LEU A 133 -20.74 -16.31 12.13
C LEU A 133 -20.73 -17.36 13.23
N ASP A 134 -21.32 -17.03 14.36
CA ASP A 134 -21.71 -18.02 15.37
C ASP A 134 -23.13 -18.54 15.04
N VAL A 135 -23.17 -19.66 14.29
CA VAL A 135 -24.42 -20.22 13.77
C VAL A 135 -24.82 -21.42 14.63
N PRO A 136 -25.98 -21.36 15.36
CA PRO A 136 -26.51 -22.52 16.06
C PRO A 136 -26.73 -23.71 15.09
N GLU A 137 -26.51 -24.95 15.59
CA GLU A 137 -26.54 -26.17 14.77
C GLU A 137 -27.84 -26.31 13.97
N GLU A 138 -28.99 -25.92 14.57
CA GLU A 138 -30.32 -26.03 13.98
C GLU A 138 -30.49 -25.08 12.78
N PHE A 139 -29.68 -23.99 12.73
CA PHE A 139 -29.73 -22.99 11.64
C PHE A 139 -28.74 -23.27 10.51
N LYS A 140 -27.69 -24.06 10.74
CA LYS A 140 -26.67 -24.35 9.72
C LYS A 140 -27.23 -24.83 8.38
N PRO A 141 -28.26 -25.69 8.32
CA PRO A 141 -28.80 -26.13 7.04
C PRO A 141 -29.49 -25.02 6.22
N TYR A 142 -29.86 -23.92 6.88
CA TYR A 142 -30.59 -22.80 6.26
C TYR A 142 -29.74 -21.61 5.91
N VAL A 143 -28.53 -21.51 6.50
CA VAL A 143 -27.56 -20.47 6.17
C VAL A 143 -26.74 -20.90 4.95
N LYS A 144 -26.78 -20.10 3.89
CA LYS A 144 -25.95 -20.36 2.71
C LYS A 144 -24.56 -19.80 2.95
N ASP A 145 -23.57 -20.61 2.66
CA ASP A 145 -22.18 -20.18 2.73
C ASP A 145 -21.80 -19.33 1.52
N TYR A 146 -20.85 -18.42 1.74
CA TYR A 146 -20.31 -17.54 0.73
C TYR A 146 -18.79 -17.49 0.87
N GLU A 147 -18.08 -18.14 -0.04
CA GLU A 147 -16.63 -18.20 -0.06
C GLU A 147 -16.06 -17.04 -0.85
N ILE A 148 -14.97 -16.43 -0.35
CA ILE A 148 -14.24 -15.36 -1.05
C ILE A 148 -13.19 -15.95 -2.00
N ASN A 149 -12.93 -15.28 -3.12
CA ASN A 149 -11.85 -15.63 -4.02
C ASN A 149 -10.56 -14.96 -3.51
N LEU A 150 -9.86 -15.63 -2.61
CA LEU A 150 -8.64 -15.14 -1.97
C LEU A 150 -7.40 -15.59 -2.75
N PHE A 151 -6.54 -14.62 -3.09
CA PHE A 151 -5.25 -14.84 -3.73
C PHE A 151 -4.14 -14.25 -2.87
N GLU A 152 -3.24 -15.11 -2.40
CA GLU A 152 -2.09 -14.73 -1.56
C GLU A 152 -0.91 -14.40 -2.49
N ILE A 153 -0.76 -13.12 -2.86
CA ILE A 153 0.16 -12.67 -3.91
C ILE A 153 1.62 -13.01 -3.57
N ALA A 154 2.03 -12.88 -2.31
CA ALA A 154 3.39 -13.21 -1.87
C ALA A 154 3.70 -14.73 -1.90
N TYR A 155 2.69 -15.57 -2.08
CA TYR A 155 2.81 -17.03 -2.07
C TYR A 155 2.52 -17.66 -3.44
N LEU A 156 2.44 -16.85 -4.48
CA LEU A 156 2.34 -17.37 -5.86
C LEU A 156 3.59 -18.16 -6.24
N THR A 157 3.42 -19.14 -7.10
CA THR A 157 4.56 -19.89 -7.67
C THR A 157 5.28 -19.05 -8.72
N GLU A 158 6.53 -19.40 -9.05
CA GLU A 158 7.27 -18.72 -10.11
C GLU A 158 6.58 -18.86 -11.46
N GLU A 159 5.98 -20.03 -11.71
CA GLU A 159 5.19 -20.25 -12.92
C GLU A 159 4.01 -19.29 -13.01
N GLN A 160 3.30 -19.07 -11.89
CA GLN A 160 2.18 -18.12 -11.84
C GLN A 160 2.66 -16.68 -12.04
N VAL A 161 3.76 -16.27 -11.37
CA VAL A 161 4.34 -14.93 -11.54
C VAL A 161 4.75 -14.69 -13.00
N ASN A 162 5.32 -15.71 -13.67
CA ASN A 162 5.74 -15.61 -15.05
C ASN A 162 4.57 -15.55 -16.06
N LEU A 163 3.35 -15.85 -15.66
CA LEU A 163 2.16 -15.69 -16.50
C LEU A 163 1.74 -14.23 -16.65
N PHE A 164 2.09 -13.36 -15.70
CA PHE A 164 1.76 -11.94 -15.79
C PHE A 164 2.54 -11.25 -16.90
N LYS A 165 1.82 -10.46 -17.71
CA LYS A 165 2.36 -9.70 -18.82
C LYS A 165 2.47 -8.20 -18.51
N SER A 166 1.65 -7.70 -17.56
CA SER A 166 1.60 -6.31 -17.13
C SER A 166 2.60 -6.00 -16.02
N ASP A 167 2.63 -4.75 -15.58
CA ASP A 167 3.46 -4.29 -14.45
C ASP A 167 3.11 -4.98 -13.12
N PHE A 168 1.90 -5.56 -13.00
CA PHE A 168 1.53 -6.34 -11.83
C PHE A 168 2.44 -7.56 -11.62
N GLY A 169 3.00 -8.11 -12.70
CA GLY A 169 4.00 -9.17 -12.61
C GLY A 169 5.26 -8.75 -11.83
N ILE A 170 5.67 -7.48 -11.95
CA ILE A 170 6.81 -6.93 -11.19
C ILE A 170 6.43 -6.80 -9.71
N VAL A 171 5.20 -6.36 -9.42
CA VAL A 171 4.67 -6.28 -8.04
C VAL A 171 4.59 -7.67 -7.41
N ALA A 172 4.03 -8.65 -8.11
CA ALA A 172 3.92 -10.02 -7.62
C ALA A 172 5.30 -10.63 -7.35
N ASP A 173 6.25 -10.46 -8.27
CA ASP A 173 7.63 -10.91 -8.13
C ASP A 173 8.31 -10.30 -6.90
N PHE A 174 8.13 -9.00 -6.68
CA PHE A 174 8.62 -8.31 -5.48
C PHE A 174 8.14 -8.99 -4.20
N PHE A 175 6.84 -9.24 -4.05
CA PHE A 175 6.28 -9.83 -2.84
C PHE A 175 6.67 -11.30 -2.66
N VAL A 176 6.75 -12.07 -3.76
CA VAL A 176 7.19 -13.48 -3.72
C VAL A 176 8.64 -13.58 -3.28
N GLN A 177 9.54 -12.76 -3.82
CA GLN A 177 10.94 -12.73 -3.42
C GLN A 177 11.11 -12.29 -1.96
N LYS A 178 10.37 -11.24 -1.56
CA LYS A 178 10.34 -10.74 -0.18
C LYS A 178 9.94 -11.83 0.80
N GLN A 179 8.91 -12.62 0.48
CA GLN A 179 8.44 -13.74 1.30
C GLN A 179 9.49 -14.85 1.40
N ARG A 180 10.13 -15.22 0.28
CA ARG A 180 11.06 -16.34 0.23
C ARG A 180 12.43 -16.03 0.80
N ASN A 181 12.97 -14.87 0.45
CA ASN A 181 14.37 -14.51 0.68
C ASN A 181 14.55 -13.41 1.73
N GLY A 182 13.45 -12.72 2.12
CA GLY A 182 13.52 -11.52 2.95
C GLY A 182 14.07 -10.29 2.21
N ASP A 183 14.51 -10.45 0.97
CA ASP A 183 15.09 -9.43 0.11
C ASP A 183 14.54 -9.53 -1.31
N TYR A 184 14.85 -8.53 -2.15
CA TYR A 184 14.38 -8.43 -3.53
C TYR A 184 15.55 -8.15 -4.49
N GLU A 185 15.72 -9.03 -5.47
CA GLU A 185 16.61 -8.82 -6.60
C GLU A 185 15.83 -8.14 -7.73
N PRO A 186 16.16 -6.88 -8.07
CA PRO A 186 15.34 -6.06 -8.94
C PRO A 186 15.36 -6.55 -10.39
N SER A 187 14.17 -6.60 -11.00
CA SER A 187 13.99 -6.91 -12.41
C SER A 187 14.39 -5.71 -13.29
N ARG A 188 14.94 -6.00 -14.48
CA ARG A 188 15.20 -5.04 -15.56
C ARG A 188 14.03 -4.89 -16.53
N LYS A 189 12.89 -5.55 -16.27
CA LYS A 189 11.68 -5.34 -17.07
C LYS A 189 11.31 -3.87 -17.07
N GLU A 190 10.95 -3.35 -18.24
CA GLU A 190 10.48 -1.98 -18.39
C GLU A 190 9.11 -1.83 -17.73
N ILE A 191 8.94 -0.76 -16.96
CA ILE A 191 7.70 -0.43 -16.27
C ILE A 191 6.93 0.55 -17.14
N GLN A 192 5.66 0.27 -17.41
CA GLN A 192 4.78 1.13 -18.21
C GLN A 192 4.05 2.15 -17.34
N HIS A 193 3.53 1.75 -16.18
CA HIS A 193 2.78 2.58 -15.24
C HIS A 193 3.61 2.86 -13.98
N VAL A 194 4.72 3.58 -14.17
CA VAL A 194 5.77 3.76 -13.14
C VAL A 194 5.22 4.35 -11.85
N GLN A 195 4.45 5.44 -11.96
CA GLN A 195 3.95 6.18 -10.81
C GLN A 195 2.98 5.32 -9.99
N GLU A 196 2.02 4.71 -10.66
CA GLU A 196 0.96 3.91 -10.04
C GLU A 196 1.51 2.61 -9.46
N MET A 197 2.50 2.00 -10.12
CA MET A 197 3.16 0.80 -9.59
C MET A 197 3.97 1.12 -8.33
N LEU A 198 4.72 2.22 -8.30
CA LEU A 198 5.48 2.63 -7.12
C LEU A 198 4.57 3.07 -5.97
N GLN A 199 3.44 3.68 -6.29
CA GLN A 199 2.41 4.01 -5.31
C GLN A 199 1.80 2.75 -4.69
N LEU A 200 1.45 1.74 -5.50
CA LEU A 200 0.96 0.46 -5.00
C LEU A 200 1.99 -0.20 -4.08
N LEU A 201 3.26 -0.27 -4.49
CA LEU A 201 4.33 -0.79 -3.63
C LEU A 201 4.46 0.00 -2.33
N SER A 202 4.40 1.34 -2.38
CA SER A 202 4.46 2.21 -1.19
C SER A 202 3.33 1.89 -0.22
N ILE A 203 2.10 1.78 -0.71
CA ILE A 203 0.91 1.48 0.10
C ILE A 203 1.00 0.07 0.70
N MET A 204 1.33 -0.93 -0.11
CA MET A 204 1.31 -2.33 0.31
C MET A 204 2.48 -2.69 1.25
N THR A 205 3.62 -2.01 1.14
CA THR A 205 4.79 -2.21 2.01
C THR A 205 4.83 -1.26 3.20
N GLY A 206 4.14 -0.12 3.13
CA GLY A 206 4.28 1.00 4.06
C GLY A 206 5.61 1.76 3.88
N ASP A 207 6.32 1.56 2.77
CA ASP A 207 7.61 2.20 2.47
C ASP A 207 7.44 3.35 1.47
N HIS A 208 7.29 4.57 1.98
CA HIS A 208 7.09 5.77 1.16
C HIS A 208 8.27 6.15 0.27
N ARG A 209 9.43 5.50 0.40
CA ARG A 209 10.58 5.75 -0.47
C ARG A 209 10.30 5.37 -1.92
N PHE A 210 9.42 4.40 -2.16
CA PHE A 210 8.98 4.04 -3.51
C PHE A 210 8.29 5.22 -4.21
N GLU A 211 7.37 5.90 -3.51
CA GLU A 211 6.66 7.06 -4.03
C GLU A 211 7.62 8.25 -4.22
N GLU A 212 8.51 8.50 -3.27
CA GLU A 212 9.54 9.54 -3.37
C GLU A 212 10.50 9.32 -4.56
N ALA A 213 10.74 8.08 -4.98
CA ALA A 213 11.60 7.76 -6.12
C ALA A 213 11.01 8.27 -7.45
N CYS A 214 9.70 8.48 -7.53
CA CYS A 214 9.00 9.00 -8.71
C CYS A 214 9.00 10.54 -8.77
N THR A 215 9.02 11.24 -7.64
CA THR A 215 8.68 12.67 -7.53
C THR A 215 9.81 13.66 -7.81
N LYS A 216 11.06 13.26 -8.08
CA LYS A 216 12.17 14.20 -8.29
C LYS A 216 12.53 14.40 -9.75
N GLU A 217 12.14 15.58 -10.24
CA GLU A 217 12.70 16.50 -11.26
C GLU A 217 13.94 16.04 -12.06
N SER A 218 13.87 14.92 -12.76
CA SER A 218 14.77 14.68 -13.87
C SER A 218 13.96 14.14 -15.03
N GLU A 219 14.20 14.66 -16.21
CA GLU A 219 13.63 14.19 -17.47
C GLU A 219 13.69 12.65 -17.55
N GLY A 220 12.52 12.02 -17.40
CA GLY A 220 12.33 10.57 -17.40
C GLY A 220 12.33 9.94 -15.99
N GLY A 221 11.17 9.43 -15.55
CA GLY A 221 11.06 8.56 -14.37
C GLY A 221 11.96 7.33 -14.46
N PRO A 222 12.08 6.51 -13.40
CA PRO A 222 12.79 5.24 -13.47
C PRO A 222 12.10 4.32 -14.48
N LYS A 223 12.88 3.58 -15.28
CA LYS A 223 12.34 2.70 -16.33
C LYS A 223 12.14 1.27 -15.88
N ASN A 224 12.81 0.87 -14.82
CA ASN A 224 12.78 -0.48 -14.28
C ASN A 224 13.09 -0.47 -12.77
N MET A 225 12.91 -1.60 -12.10
CA MET A 225 13.13 -1.70 -10.65
C MET A 225 14.59 -1.50 -10.21
N CYS A 226 15.57 -1.76 -11.07
CA CYS A 226 16.98 -1.46 -10.74
C CYS A 226 17.16 0.05 -10.55
N GLU A 227 16.64 0.86 -11.48
CA GLU A 227 16.72 2.33 -11.39
C GLU A 227 15.90 2.88 -10.20
N VAL A 228 14.77 2.24 -9.87
CA VAL A 228 13.99 2.58 -8.67
C VAL A 228 14.82 2.39 -7.42
N LEU A 229 15.42 1.20 -7.24
CA LEU A 229 16.20 0.90 -6.04
C LEU A 229 17.47 1.77 -5.95
N ASP A 230 18.14 2.03 -7.05
CA ASP A 230 19.29 2.96 -7.10
C ASP A 230 18.89 4.36 -6.61
N ARG A 231 17.70 4.84 -6.97
CA ARG A 231 17.18 6.14 -6.48
C ARG A 231 16.84 6.09 -4.98
N VAL A 232 16.17 5.04 -4.53
CA VAL A 232 15.84 4.82 -3.11
C VAL A 232 17.11 4.80 -2.25
N GLU A 233 18.14 4.08 -2.70
CA GLU A 233 19.43 4.00 -2.02
C GLU A 233 20.11 5.37 -1.94
N LYS A 234 20.24 6.07 -3.07
CA LYS A 234 20.81 7.42 -3.12
C LYS A 234 20.10 8.41 -2.20
N GLN A 235 18.78 8.34 -2.15
CA GLN A 235 17.98 9.17 -1.25
C GLN A 235 18.21 8.81 0.21
N GLY A 236 18.28 7.52 0.54
CA GLY A 236 18.60 7.04 1.88
C GLY A 236 19.97 7.54 2.37
N ILE A 237 20.98 7.42 1.52
CA ILE A 237 22.34 7.93 1.80
C ILE A 237 22.31 9.45 2.01
N ALA A 238 21.65 10.20 1.12
CA ALA A 238 21.57 11.66 1.23
C ALA A 238 20.85 12.12 2.52
N LYS A 239 19.72 11.49 2.87
CA LYS A 239 19.03 11.76 4.14
C LYS A 239 19.91 11.42 5.34
N GLY A 240 20.52 10.25 5.35
CA GLY A 240 21.42 9.83 6.43
C GLY A 240 22.61 10.76 6.63
N MET A 241 23.22 11.23 5.54
CA MET A 241 24.31 12.21 5.59
C MET A 241 23.84 13.56 6.14
N ALA A 242 22.68 14.06 5.67
CA ALA A 242 22.12 15.34 6.14
C ALA A 242 21.79 15.30 7.63
N GLU A 243 21.13 14.23 8.10
CA GLU A 243 20.81 14.04 9.51
C GLU A 243 22.06 13.86 10.37
N GLY A 244 23.03 13.09 9.89
CA GLY A 244 24.31 12.90 10.57
C GLY A 244 25.07 14.21 10.72
N MET A 245 25.11 15.02 9.66
CA MET A 245 25.74 16.33 9.67
C MET A 245 25.03 17.30 10.62
N ALA A 246 23.68 17.37 10.59
CA ALA A 246 22.90 18.20 11.49
C ALA A 246 23.10 17.83 12.96
N LYS A 247 23.04 16.53 13.28
CA LYS A 247 23.31 16.02 14.65
C LYS A 247 24.75 16.27 15.10
N GLY A 248 25.72 16.10 14.18
CA GLY A 248 27.12 16.38 14.43
C GLY A 248 27.36 17.86 14.72
N MET A 249 26.76 18.73 13.91
CA MET A 249 26.84 20.18 14.08
C MET A 249 26.24 20.66 15.41
N ALA A 250 25.02 20.18 15.73
CA ALA A 250 24.37 20.50 17.00
C ALA A 250 25.24 20.09 18.22
N LYS A 251 25.72 18.82 18.22
CA LYS A 251 26.61 18.35 19.27
C LYS A 251 27.94 19.12 19.34
N GLY A 252 28.50 19.49 18.19
CA GLY A 252 29.71 20.29 18.10
C GLY A 252 29.53 21.69 18.69
N MET A 253 28.40 22.34 18.36
CA MET A 253 28.07 23.66 18.91
C MET A 253 27.91 23.61 20.44
N THR A 254 27.10 22.69 20.95
CA THR A 254 26.88 22.54 22.39
C THR A 254 28.20 22.27 23.14
N LYS A 255 29.05 21.38 22.58
CA LYS A 255 30.35 21.08 23.18
C LYS A 255 31.27 22.26 23.12
N GLY A 256 31.27 23.02 22.01
CA GLY A 256 32.07 24.25 21.84
C GLY A 256 31.65 25.36 22.85
N GLU A 257 30.35 25.55 23.02
CA GLU A 257 29.79 26.50 24.01
C GLU A 257 30.18 26.11 25.44
N MET A 258 30.05 24.83 25.81
CA MET A 258 30.49 24.34 27.12
C MET A 258 32.01 24.55 27.36
N LEU A 259 32.86 24.29 26.36
CA LEU A 259 34.30 24.50 26.48
C LEU A 259 34.61 25.96 26.64
N LYS A 260 33.98 26.84 25.86
CA LYS A 260 34.14 28.28 25.96
C LYS A 260 33.66 28.83 27.31
N ALA A 261 32.50 28.39 27.77
CA ALA A 261 31.96 28.74 29.08
C ALA A 261 32.95 28.34 30.20
N LYS A 262 33.51 27.13 30.13
CA LYS A 262 34.52 26.66 31.07
C LYS A 262 35.82 27.51 31.04
N GLU A 263 36.31 27.89 29.88
CA GLU A 263 37.47 28.73 29.73
C GLU A 263 37.22 30.13 30.32
N VAL A 264 36.08 30.72 30.03
CA VAL A 264 35.67 32.02 30.58
C VAL A 264 35.56 31.94 32.11
N ALA A 265 34.89 30.91 32.65
CA ALA A 265 34.79 30.70 34.09
C ALA A 265 36.14 30.61 34.80
N LEU A 266 37.10 29.85 34.22
CA LEU A 266 38.46 29.74 34.74
C LEU A 266 39.20 31.07 34.74
N ASN A 267 39.02 31.88 33.72
CA ASN A 267 39.66 33.21 33.63
C ASN A 267 39.06 34.17 34.65
N LEU A 268 37.74 34.17 34.81
CA LEU A 268 37.08 35.05 35.81
C LEU A 268 37.43 34.65 37.25
N ASN A 269 37.61 33.34 37.52
CA ASN A 269 38.10 32.84 38.82
C ASN A 269 39.50 33.33 39.13
N LYS A 270 40.42 33.30 38.15
CA LYS A 270 41.79 33.85 38.29
C LYS A 270 41.81 35.37 38.56
N MET A 271 40.77 36.06 38.12
CA MET A 271 40.58 37.51 38.38
C MET A 271 39.97 37.81 39.76
N GLY A 272 39.62 36.75 40.54
CA GLY A 272 39.12 36.86 41.91
C GLY A 272 37.64 37.17 42.04
N LEU A 273 36.85 36.87 40.97
CA LEU A 273 35.38 36.99 41.07
C LEU A 273 34.80 35.85 41.91
N SER A 274 33.64 36.12 42.58
CA SER A 274 32.94 35.09 43.34
C SER A 274 32.25 34.06 42.43
N SER A 275 31.99 32.85 42.94
CA SER A 275 31.35 31.79 42.18
C SER A 275 29.94 32.18 41.66
N GLU A 276 29.23 33.02 42.43
CA GLU A 276 27.90 33.56 42.01
C GLU A 276 28.05 34.48 40.79
N MET A 277 29.04 35.37 40.79
CA MET A 277 29.31 36.25 39.65
C MET A 277 29.77 35.52 38.41
N ILE A 278 30.58 34.46 38.60
CA ILE A 278 31.06 33.61 37.50
C ILE A 278 29.89 32.81 36.91
N ALA A 279 29.05 32.21 37.76
CA ALA A 279 27.87 31.43 37.32
C ALA A 279 26.90 32.30 36.50
N GLN A 280 26.68 33.53 36.91
CA GLN A 280 25.87 34.52 36.19
C GLN A 280 26.51 34.91 34.83
N ALA A 281 27.81 35.11 34.80
CA ALA A 281 28.54 35.52 33.60
C ALA A 281 28.62 34.43 32.50
N VAL A 282 28.62 33.15 32.88
CA VAL A 282 28.64 32.01 31.95
C VAL A 282 27.32 31.27 31.82
N GLU A 283 26.26 31.84 32.42
CA GLU A 283 24.89 31.34 32.36
C GLU A 283 24.74 29.84 32.78
N VAL A 284 25.44 29.45 33.85
CA VAL A 284 25.34 28.11 34.45
C VAL A 284 24.92 28.19 35.92
N SER A 285 24.55 27.07 36.51
CA SER A 285 24.28 27.01 37.94
C SER A 285 25.58 27.19 38.78
N VAL A 286 25.46 27.81 39.98
CA VAL A 286 26.59 27.98 40.90
C VAL A 286 27.27 26.67 41.26
N GLU A 287 26.52 25.58 41.31
CA GLU A 287 27.02 24.20 41.56
C GLU A 287 27.91 23.68 40.43
N THR A 288 27.88 24.30 39.24
CA THR A 288 28.65 23.88 38.05
C THR A 288 29.98 24.65 37.94
N VAL A 289 30.13 25.76 38.61
CA VAL A 289 31.34 26.59 38.67
C VAL A 289 32.35 26.04 39.67
#